data_edcd85eb75c0fb51b9da133e3e6b9fe2
#
_entry.id   edcd85eb75c0fb51b9da133e3e6b9fe2
#
_cell.length_a   1.000
_cell.length_b   1.000
_cell.length_c   1.000
_cell.angle_alpha   90.00
_cell.angle_beta   90.00
_cell.angle_gamma   90.00
#
_symmetry.space_group_name_H-M   'P 1'
#
loop_
_entity.id
_entity.type
_entity.pdbx_description
1 polymer ?
#
loop_
_entity_poly.entity_id
_entity_poly.type
_entity_poly.pdbx_seq_one_letter_code
_entity_poly.pdbx_strand_id
1 'polypeptide(L)'
;MPVICNLESGQKGICGVRKNEDGRIVSENYGCVTALALDPIEKKPLNMFHPGSRILSVGSFGCNLKCPFCQNYQISMMRLEGDKDGLQPRTPDMMHISPQELARKALKYQKSGNIGVAFTYNEPLVGWEYVHDTAKLVKAYGMKNVLVTNGTASMEVLEEILPFIDAMNIDLKGFEEEYYHKLGGSLQAVKEFIIRAAAKCHVELTTLIVPGENDSDSEIRAEAEWIAREVGQHIPLHITRFFPRYHMQDKSATDVQLVYRLANLAGKYLDHVFVGNC
;
A
#
# COMPACT_ATOMS: atom_id res chain seq x y z
N MET A 1 3.50 8.32 -15.71
CA MET A 1 4.74 7.56 -15.50
C MET A 1 5.07 7.55 -14.02
N PRO A 2 5.45 6.41 -13.40
CA PRO A 2 5.99 6.44 -12.05
C PRO A 2 7.21 7.35 -12.02
N VAL A 3 7.48 7.96 -10.85
CA VAL A 3 8.61 8.91 -10.71
C VAL A 3 9.91 8.17 -11.01
N ILE A 4 10.58 8.56 -12.10
CA ILE A 4 11.88 8.02 -12.47
C ILE A 4 12.95 8.86 -11.76
N CYS A 5 13.72 8.23 -10.87
CA CYS A 5 14.87 8.86 -10.24
C CYS A 5 16.12 8.62 -11.10
N ASN A 6 16.70 9.69 -11.64
CA ASN A 6 18.05 9.63 -12.19
C ASN A 6 19.04 9.81 -11.03
N LEU A 7 19.70 8.72 -10.63
CA LEU A 7 20.57 8.72 -9.46
C LEU A 7 22.03 8.65 -9.93
N GLU A 8 22.86 9.58 -9.49
CA GLU A 8 24.32 9.45 -9.57
C GLU A 8 24.84 8.42 -8.57
N SER A 9 26.09 7.96 -8.74
CA SER A 9 26.71 7.02 -7.80
C SER A 9 26.67 7.60 -6.36
N GLY A 10 26.22 6.78 -5.41
CA GLY A 10 26.02 7.15 -4.02
C GLY A 10 24.70 7.82 -3.70
N GLN A 11 23.93 8.30 -4.70
CA GLN A 11 22.64 8.97 -4.45
C GLN A 11 21.51 8.00 -4.12
N LYS A 12 20.57 8.48 -3.29
CA LYS A 12 19.33 7.77 -2.94
C LYS A 12 18.12 8.39 -3.64
N GLY A 13 17.20 7.53 -4.03
CA GLY A 13 15.90 7.91 -4.58
C GLY A 13 14.98 8.57 -3.54
N ILE A 14 13.92 9.22 -4.04
CA ILE A 14 12.92 9.90 -3.21
C ILE A 14 12.25 8.97 -2.20
N CYS A 15 12.19 7.66 -2.48
CA CYS A 15 11.64 6.64 -1.59
C CYS A 15 12.50 6.38 -0.33
N GLY A 16 13.76 6.87 -0.29
CA GLY A 16 14.68 6.66 0.82
C GLY A 16 15.29 5.26 0.91
N VAL A 17 15.04 4.40 -0.07
CA VAL A 17 15.41 2.98 -0.06
C VAL A 17 16.31 2.61 -1.25
N ARG A 18 15.99 3.10 -2.44
CA ARG A 18 16.75 2.82 -3.65
C ARG A 18 18.00 3.69 -3.69
N LYS A 19 19.16 3.07 -3.83
CA LYS A 19 20.46 3.74 -3.91
C LYS A 19 21.22 3.27 -5.15
N ASN A 20 21.91 4.19 -5.81
CA ASN A 20 22.86 3.82 -6.85
C ASN A 20 24.22 3.51 -6.22
N GLU A 21 24.65 2.26 -6.29
CA GLU A 21 25.99 1.81 -5.92
C GLU A 21 26.75 1.44 -7.18
N ASP A 22 27.61 2.35 -7.63
CA ASP A 22 28.51 2.16 -8.79
C ASP A 22 27.78 1.69 -10.05
N GLY A 23 26.65 2.33 -10.37
CA GLY A 23 25.85 2.05 -11.56
C GLY A 23 24.79 0.97 -11.37
N ARG A 24 24.67 0.39 -10.16
CA ARG A 24 23.62 -0.58 -9.83
C ARG A 24 22.63 0.02 -8.83
N ILE A 25 21.35 -0.17 -9.07
CA ILE A 25 20.31 0.23 -8.09
C ILE A 25 20.12 -0.91 -7.10
N VAL A 26 20.44 -0.64 -5.84
CA VAL A 26 20.26 -1.57 -4.71
C VAL A 26 19.13 -1.14 -3.82
N SER A 27 18.56 -2.09 -3.07
CA SER A 27 17.50 -1.85 -2.08
C SER A 27 18.07 -1.96 -0.67
N GLU A 28 18.19 -0.82 0.03
CA GLU A 28 18.75 -0.78 1.39
C GLU A 28 17.83 -1.39 2.44
N ASN A 29 16.57 -1.62 2.12
CA ASN A 29 15.60 -2.22 3.06
C ASN A 29 15.42 -3.74 2.87
N TYR A 30 16.23 -4.40 2.04
CA TYR A 30 16.12 -5.84 1.84
C TYR A 30 16.35 -6.60 3.15
N GLY A 31 15.33 -7.36 3.59
CA GLY A 31 15.35 -8.08 4.87
C GLY A 31 15.18 -7.21 6.13
N CYS A 32 15.09 -5.89 5.99
CA CYS A 32 14.84 -4.98 7.10
C CYS A 32 13.35 -4.95 7.44
N VAL A 33 12.97 -5.44 8.61
CA VAL A 33 11.59 -5.54 9.09
C VAL A 33 11.39 -4.59 10.27
N THR A 34 10.48 -3.63 10.13
CA THR A 34 10.12 -2.65 11.16
C THR A 34 8.85 -3.01 11.91
N ALA A 35 8.03 -3.88 11.33
CA ALA A 35 6.78 -4.35 11.94
C ALA A 35 6.49 -5.79 11.52
N LEU A 36 6.04 -6.60 12.49
CA LEU A 36 5.62 -7.98 12.26
C LEU A 36 4.46 -8.30 13.21
N ALA A 37 3.28 -8.62 12.65
CA ALA A 37 2.09 -8.93 13.44
C ALA A 37 1.20 -9.96 12.74
N LEU A 38 0.50 -10.80 13.51
CA LEU A 38 -0.55 -11.67 13.00
C LEU A 38 -1.90 -10.95 13.11
N ASP A 39 -2.35 -10.38 12.00
CA ASP A 39 -3.55 -9.54 11.92
C ASP A 39 -4.75 -10.27 11.30
N PRO A 40 -6.00 -9.86 11.59
CA PRO A 40 -7.14 -10.17 10.75
C PRO A 40 -6.92 -9.68 9.32
N ILE A 41 -7.42 -10.43 8.33
CA ILE A 41 -7.29 -10.09 6.91
C ILE A 41 -7.99 -8.76 6.58
N GLU A 42 -9.07 -8.45 7.27
CA GLU A 42 -9.84 -7.22 7.11
C GLU A 42 -9.04 -5.95 7.48
N LYS A 43 -7.98 -6.09 8.30
CA LYS A 43 -7.03 -4.98 8.54
C LYS A 43 -6.12 -4.66 7.34
N LYS A 44 -6.18 -5.48 6.28
CA LYS A 44 -5.49 -5.23 5.01
C LYS A 44 -6.43 -4.64 3.96
N PRO A 45 -7.50 -3.99 4.38
CA PRO A 45 -8.83 -3.80 3.78
C PRO A 45 -9.15 -4.81 2.67
N LEU A 46 -9.24 -6.09 3.08
CA LEU A 46 -9.62 -7.21 2.21
C LEU A 46 -10.81 -7.92 2.84
N ASN A 47 -12.02 -7.44 2.53
CA ASN A 47 -13.26 -7.97 3.11
C ASN A 47 -13.83 -9.14 2.31
N MET A 48 -13.45 -9.28 1.04
CA MET A 48 -13.93 -10.33 0.15
C MET A 48 -12.87 -11.42 -0.11
N PHE A 49 -11.65 -11.27 0.41
CA PHE A 49 -10.58 -12.25 0.29
C PHE A 49 -10.39 -13.03 1.59
N HIS A 50 -10.82 -14.29 1.64
CA HIS A 50 -10.75 -15.17 2.81
C HIS A 50 -11.23 -14.53 4.13
N PRO A 51 -12.46 -13.97 4.19
CA PRO A 51 -12.95 -13.24 5.35
C PRO A 51 -12.88 -14.08 6.64
N GLY A 52 -12.54 -13.43 7.76
CA GLY A 52 -12.37 -14.06 9.07
C GLY A 52 -11.02 -14.78 9.26
N SER A 53 -10.16 -14.82 8.25
CA SER A 53 -8.83 -15.41 8.37
C SER A 53 -7.82 -14.44 9.01
N ARG A 54 -6.65 -14.97 9.36
CA ARG A 54 -5.51 -14.17 9.84
C ARG A 54 -4.36 -14.23 8.86
N ILE A 55 -3.56 -13.19 8.82
CA ILE A 55 -2.39 -13.12 7.95
C ILE A 55 -1.19 -12.51 8.67
N LEU A 56 0.00 -13.08 8.46
CA LEU A 56 1.24 -12.53 9.01
C LEU A 56 1.64 -11.28 8.23
N SER A 57 1.43 -10.12 8.85
CA SER A 57 1.72 -8.80 8.27
C SER A 57 3.17 -8.42 8.51
N VAL A 58 3.87 -8.03 7.48
CA VAL A 58 5.26 -7.56 7.54
C VAL A 58 5.38 -6.17 6.94
N GLY A 59 6.08 -5.29 7.63
CA GLY A 59 6.45 -3.96 7.18
C GLY A 59 7.94 -3.74 7.18
N SER A 60 8.38 -2.89 6.28
CA SER A 60 9.75 -2.42 6.18
C SER A 60 9.76 -0.88 6.32
N PHE A 61 10.67 -0.18 5.67
CA PHE A 61 10.69 1.28 5.64
C PHE A 61 10.76 1.82 4.21
N GLY A 62 10.46 3.12 4.07
CA GLY A 62 10.47 3.85 2.81
C GLY A 62 9.14 3.83 2.06
N CYS A 63 8.92 4.88 1.29
CA CYS A 63 7.75 5.07 0.42
C CYS A 63 8.10 6.05 -0.71
N ASN A 64 7.55 5.83 -1.88
CA ASN A 64 7.74 6.71 -3.04
C ASN A 64 6.69 7.84 -3.14
N LEU A 65 5.68 7.87 -2.25
CA LEU A 65 4.76 8.99 -2.07
C LEU A 65 5.13 9.85 -0.84
N LYS A 66 4.60 11.09 -0.79
CA LYS A 66 4.84 12.08 0.28
C LYS A 66 3.53 12.52 0.93
N CYS A 67 2.65 11.58 1.24
CA CYS A 67 1.33 11.87 1.82
C CYS A 67 1.46 12.61 3.15
N PRO A 68 0.94 13.85 3.29
CA PRO A 68 1.06 14.64 4.52
C PRO A 68 0.24 14.07 5.69
N PHE A 69 -0.66 13.15 5.41
CA PHE A 69 -1.54 12.45 6.37
C PHE A 69 -1.07 11.02 6.69
N CYS A 70 0.14 10.62 6.32
CA CYS A 70 0.60 9.23 6.46
C CYS A 70 0.52 8.76 7.92
N GLN A 71 -0.27 7.70 8.18
CA GLN A 71 -0.37 7.11 9.51
C GLN A 71 0.92 6.42 9.95
N ASN A 72 1.64 5.87 8.98
CA ASN A 72 2.88 5.12 9.18
C ASN A 72 4.14 5.96 8.83
N TYR A 73 4.05 7.30 8.93
CA TYR A 73 5.13 8.22 8.54
C TYR A 73 6.49 7.87 9.17
N GLN A 74 6.48 7.34 10.38
CA GLN A 74 7.70 6.98 11.11
C GLN A 74 8.55 5.95 10.35
N ILE A 75 7.92 5.02 9.63
CA ILE A 75 8.60 4.04 8.80
C ILE A 75 8.59 4.43 7.32
N SER A 76 7.48 4.97 6.81
CA SER A 76 7.34 5.32 5.40
C SER A 76 8.25 6.48 4.98
N MET A 77 8.49 7.45 5.88
CA MET A 77 9.35 8.61 5.61
C MET A 77 10.76 8.47 6.21
N MET A 78 11.08 7.28 6.74
CA MET A 78 12.38 7.01 7.35
C MET A 78 13.51 7.06 6.31
N ARG A 79 14.65 7.64 6.73
CA ARG A 79 15.92 7.66 6.00
C ARG A 79 17.00 7.07 6.91
N LEU A 80 17.88 6.22 6.38
CA LEU A 80 18.99 5.63 7.17
C LEU A 80 20.13 6.62 7.45
N GLU A 81 20.24 7.70 6.66
CA GLU A 81 21.19 8.77 6.86
C GLU A 81 20.45 10.03 7.30
N GLY A 82 20.96 10.67 8.35
CA GLY A 82 20.30 11.75 9.08
C GLY A 82 19.60 12.80 8.22
N ASP A 83 18.35 13.04 8.55
CA ASP A 83 17.54 14.09 7.94
C ASP A 83 18.02 15.45 8.45
N LYS A 84 18.29 16.40 7.54
CA LYS A 84 18.74 17.75 7.89
C LYS A 84 17.65 18.58 8.58
N ASP A 85 16.40 18.09 8.59
CA ASP A 85 15.21 18.82 9.08
C ASP A 85 14.89 18.60 10.57
N GLY A 86 15.74 17.90 11.33
CA GLY A 86 15.64 17.80 12.80
C GLY A 86 14.44 17.04 13.36
N LEU A 87 13.54 16.54 12.54
CA LEU A 87 12.42 15.67 12.89
C LEU A 87 12.83 14.21 12.69
N GLN A 88 13.85 13.76 13.45
CA GLN A 88 14.19 12.33 13.45
C GLN A 88 13.06 11.55 14.12
N PRO A 89 12.28 10.73 13.39
CA PRO A 89 11.53 9.69 14.04
C PRO A 89 12.57 8.80 14.74
N ARG A 90 12.30 8.40 15.99
CA ARG A 90 13.10 7.33 16.64
C ARG A 90 13.15 6.20 15.62
N THR A 91 14.37 5.78 15.23
CA THR A 91 14.54 4.59 14.39
C THR A 91 13.77 3.46 15.07
N PRO A 92 12.70 2.94 14.47
CA PRO A 92 12.02 1.78 15.04
C PRO A 92 13.05 0.65 15.17
N ASP A 93 12.89 -0.20 16.18
CA ASP A 93 13.71 -1.40 16.32
C ASP A 93 13.59 -2.22 15.04
N MET A 94 14.63 -2.24 14.21
CA MET A 94 14.66 -3.00 12.98
C MET A 94 15.18 -4.42 13.27
N MET A 95 14.41 -5.40 12.82
CA MET A 95 14.86 -6.79 12.76
C MET A 95 15.39 -7.07 11.34
N HIS A 96 16.42 -7.88 11.25
CA HIS A 96 16.83 -8.43 9.94
C HIS A 96 16.27 -9.84 9.82
N ILE A 97 15.35 -10.04 8.86
CA ILE A 97 14.64 -11.32 8.63
C ILE A 97 14.81 -11.69 7.16
N SER A 98 15.49 -12.79 6.88
CA SER A 98 15.62 -13.30 5.50
C SER A 98 14.27 -13.78 4.94
N PRO A 99 14.11 -13.84 3.59
CA PRO A 99 12.93 -14.42 2.96
C PRO A 99 12.58 -15.83 3.48
N GLN A 100 13.59 -16.67 3.69
CA GLN A 100 13.44 -18.02 4.20
C GLN A 100 12.93 -18.05 5.65
N GLU A 101 13.41 -17.14 6.48
CA GLU A 101 12.96 -17.03 7.88
C GLU A 101 11.53 -16.51 7.96
N LEU A 102 11.17 -15.51 7.13
CA LEU A 102 9.81 -14.98 7.10
C LEU A 102 8.81 -16.03 6.63
N ALA A 103 9.13 -16.76 5.56
CA ALA A 103 8.28 -17.84 5.05
C ALA A 103 8.10 -18.97 6.08
N ARG A 104 9.17 -19.36 6.80
CA ARG A 104 9.07 -20.35 7.89
C ARG A 104 8.25 -19.83 9.07
N LYS A 105 8.37 -18.55 9.41
CA LYS A 105 7.53 -17.93 10.47
C LYS A 105 6.05 -17.98 10.06
N ALA A 106 5.72 -17.63 8.83
CA ALA A 106 4.37 -17.70 8.30
C ALA A 106 3.81 -19.14 8.42
N LEU A 107 4.59 -20.14 8.03
CA LEU A 107 4.21 -21.56 8.14
C LEU A 107 3.93 -21.97 9.60
N LYS A 108 4.76 -21.52 10.53
CA LYS A 108 4.57 -21.79 11.97
C LYS A 108 3.22 -21.28 12.49
N TYR A 109 2.77 -20.11 12.01
CA TYR A 109 1.52 -19.50 12.43
C TYR A 109 0.27 -20.09 11.76
N GLN A 110 0.38 -21.04 10.83
CA GLN A 110 -0.79 -21.73 10.24
C GLN A 110 -1.70 -22.34 11.32
N LYS A 111 -1.13 -22.91 12.37
CA LYS A 111 -1.89 -23.45 13.52
C LYS A 111 -2.68 -22.39 14.28
N SER A 112 -2.36 -21.12 14.10
CA SER A 112 -3.05 -19.95 14.67
C SER A 112 -3.98 -19.26 13.66
N GLY A 113 -4.32 -19.92 12.56
CA GLY A 113 -5.21 -19.42 11.53
C GLY A 113 -4.53 -18.52 10.48
N ASN A 114 -3.20 -18.50 10.43
CA ASN A 114 -2.45 -17.75 9.41
C ASN A 114 -2.62 -18.39 8.04
N ILE A 115 -3.06 -17.60 7.05
CA ILE A 115 -3.18 -18.07 5.67
C ILE A 115 -1.93 -17.73 4.81
N GLY A 116 -1.05 -16.82 5.27
CA GLY A 116 0.10 -16.41 4.48
C GLY A 116 0.84 -15.19 4.98
N VAL A 117 1.38 -14.40 4.06
CA VAL A 117 2.12 -13.16 4.34
C VAL A 117 1.44 -11.99 3.65
N ALA A 118 1.25 -10.88 4.40
CA ALA A 118 0.85 -9.59 3.86
C ALA A 118 2.02 -8.60 3.95
N PHE A 119 2.49 -8.11 2.82
CA PHE A 119 3.46 -7.02 2.71
C PHE A 119 2.71 -5.70 2.80
N THR A 120 2.97 -4.88 3.85
CA THR A 120 2.12 -3.75 4.20
C THR A 120 2.85 -2.71 5.07
N TYR A 121 2.13 -1.73 5.63
CA TYR A 121 2.52 -0.66 6.53
C TYR A 121 3.29 0.49 5.88
N ASN A 122 4.37 0.24 5.14
CA ASN A 122 5.04 1.18 4.23
C ASN A 122 4.64 0.88 2.78
N GLU A 123 5.36 1.43 1.78
CA GLU A 123 5.20 0.95 0.40
C GLU A 123 6.11 -0.26 0.13
N PRO A 124 5.57 -1.47 0.04
CA PRO A 124 6.39 -2.67 -0.11
C PRO A 124 7.18 -2.71 -1.42
N LEU A 125 6.64 -2.10 -2.49
CA LEU A 125 7.24 -2.20 -3.83
C LEU A 125 8.48 -1.32 -4.00
N VAL A 126 8.82 -0.45 -3.06
CA VAL A 126 10.14 0.21 -3.07
C VAL A 126 11.28 -0.77 -2.77
N GLY A 127 10.97 -1.91 -2.11
CA GLY A 127 11.87 -3.05 -1.86
C GLY A 127 11.35 -4.34 -2.48
N TRP A 128 10.85 -4.28 -3.71
CA TRP A 128 10.12 -5.35 -4.38
C TRP A 128 10.90 -6.67 -4.47
N GLU A 129 12.24 -6.66 -4.47
CA GLU A 129 13.06 -7.86 -4.51
C GLU A 129 12.84 -8.76 -3.28
N TYR A 130 12.73 -8.14 -2.09
CA TYR A 130 12.42 -8.87 -0.86
C TYR A 130 10.99 -9.42 -0.88
N VAL A 131 10.04 -8.66 -1.43
CA VAL A 131 8.65 -9.11 -1.63
C VAL A 131 8.63 -10.32 -2.56
N HIS A 132 9.29 -10.23 -3.74
CA HIS A 132 9.37 -11.29 -4.73
C HIS A 132 9.95 -12.58 -4.14
N ASP A 133 11.14 -12.49 -3.52
CA ASP A 133 11.87 -13.65 -3.01
C ASP A 133 11.09 -14.34 -1.87
N THR A 134 10.45 -13.54 -0.99
CA THR A 134 9.63 -14.08 0.08
C THR A 134 8.34 -14.69 -0.46
N ALA A 135 7.62 -14.00 -1.35
CA ALA A 135 6.36 -14.45 -1.91
C ALA A 135 6.50 -15.78 -2.68
N LYS A 136 7.60 -15.95 -3.39
CA LYS A 136 7.93 -17.20 -4.06
C LYS A 136 8.04 -18.38 -3.09
N LEU A 137 8.68 -18.18 -1.93
CA LEU A 137 8.83 -19.21 -0.90
C LEU A 137 7.50 -19.49 -0.18
N VAL A 138 6.73 -18.44 0.15
CA VAL A 138 5.41 -18.56 0.78
C VAL A 138 4.46 -19.35 -0.13
N LYS A 139 4.46 -19.05 -1.43
CA LYS A 139 3.67 -19.77 -2.43
C LYS A 139 4.10 -21.24 -2.55
N ALA A 140 5.40 -21.53 -2.47
CA ALA A 140 5.91 -22.91 -2.48
C ALA A 140 5.44 -23.73 -1.25
N TYR A 141 5.10 -23.07 -0.14
CA TYR A 141 4.46 -23.68 1.03
C TYR A 141 2.92 -23.80 0.89
N GLY A 142 2.34 -23.46 -0.25
CA GLY A 142 0.88 -23.49 -0.48
C GLY A 142 0.13 -22.40 0.27
N MET A 143 0.84 -21.33 0.70
CA MET A 143 0.26 -20.23 1.46
C MET A 143 0.00 -19.02 0.55
N LYS A 144 -0.78 -18.05 1.05
CA LYS A 144 -1.23 -16.86 0.33
C LYS A 144 -0.26 -15.68 0.50
N ASN A 145 -0.13 -14.89 -0.55
CA ASN A 145 0.59 -13.63 -0.54
C ASN A 145 -0.35 -12.46 -0.81
N VAL A 146 -0.32 -11.50 0.07
CA VAL A 146 -1.12 -10.26 -0.01
C VAL A 146 -0.21 -9.05 -0.09
N LEU A 147 -0.56 -8.10 -0.93
CA LEU A 147 0.13 -6.82 -1.06
C LEU A 147 -0.83 -5.68 -0.71
N VAL A 148 -0.41 -4.78 0.18
CA VAL A 148 -1.07 -3.50 0.42
C VAL A 148 -0.15 -2.41 -0.10
N THR A 149 -0.54 -1.73 -1.19
CA THR A 149 0.33 -0.84 -1.96
C THR A 149 -0.39 0.42 -2.40
N ASN A 150 0.38 1.47 -2.67
CA ASN A 150 -0.12 2.71 -3.26
C ASN A 150 -0.24 2.64 -4.81
N GLY A 151 0.12 1.52 -5.43
CA GLY A 151 0.00 1.29 -6.86
C GLY A 151 0.92 2.12 -7.76
N THR A 152 1.95 2.79 -7.23
CA THR A 152 2.85 3.66 -8.03
C THR A 152 4.17 2.99 -8.42
N ALA A 153 4.24 1.66 -8.43
CA ALA A 153 5.38 0.93 -8.98
C ALA A 153 5.35 0.92 -10.52
N SER A 154 6.51 0.63 -11.13
CA SER A 154 6.56 0.44 -12.59
C SER A 154 5.86 -0.85 -13.01
N MET A 155 5.43 -0.90 -14.28
CA MET A 155 4.76 -2.10 -14.82
C MET A 155 5.70 -3.31 -14.85
N GLU A 156 7.00 -3.11 -15.05
CA GLU A 156 8.00 -4.19 -15.00
C GLU A 156 8.03 -4.84 -13.61
N VAL A 157 8.04 -4.03 -12.54
CA VAL A 157 7.98 -4.54 -11.16
C VAL A 157 6.66 -5.27 -10.90
N LEU A 158 5.55 -4.74 -11.39
CA LEU A 158 4.25 -5.40 -11.25
C LEU A 158 4.24 -6.77 -11.92
N GLU A 159 4.73 -6.89 -13.16
CA GLU A 159 4.77 -8.16 -13.89
C GLU A 159 5.67 -9.22 -13.20
N GLU A 160 6.78 -8.79 -12.59
CA GLU A 160 7.68 -9.69 -11.86
C GLU A 160 7.01 -10.26 -10.59
N ILE A 161 6.19 -9.49 -9.88
CA ILE A 161 5.58 -9.95 -8.62
C ILE A 161 4.23 -10.65 -8.80
N LEU A 162 3.44 -10.28 -9.83
CA LEU A 162 2.08 -10.80 -10.06
C LEU A 162 1.98 -12.33 -10.03
N PRO A 163 2.93 -13.11 -10.57
CA PRO A 163 2.85 -14.57 -10.52
C PRO A 163 2.81 -15.15 -9.10
N PHE A 164 3.21 -14.36 -8.10
CA PHE A 164 3.33 -14.82 -6.71
C PHE A 164 2.29 -14.18 -5.77
N ILE A 165 1.53 -13.17 -6.21
CA ILE A 165 0.55 -12.45 -5.39
C ILE A 165 -0.85 -13.00 -5.63
N ASP A 166 -1.57 -13.31 -4.54
CA ASP A 166 -2.96 -13.82 -4.58
C ASP A 166 -3.99 -12.70 -4.46
N ALA A 167 -3.69 -11.66 -3.68
CA ALA A 167 -4.59 -10.51 -3.51
C ALA A 167 -3.82 -9.20 -3.28
N MET A 168 -4.42 -8.09 -3.69
CA MET A 168 -3.92 -6.74 -3.41
C MET A 168 -5.04 -5.87 -2.82
N ASN A 169 -4.70 -5.08 -1.80
CA ASN A 169 -5.41 -3.86 -1.53
C ASN A 169 -4.60 -2.70 -2.11
N ILE A 170 -5.19 -1.92 -3.00
CA ILE A 170 -4.52 -0.81 -3.67
C ILE A 170 -5.15 0.50 -3.21
N ASP A 171 -4.33 1.38 -2.63
CA ASP A 171 -4.76 2.71 -2.24
C ASP A 171 -4.98 3.61 -3.46
N LEU A 172 -6.22 3.89 -3.80
CA LEU A 172 -6.61 4.94 -4.74
C LEU A 172 -6.82 6.23 -3.93
N LYS A 173 -5.77 7.07 -3.85
CA LYS A 173 -5.69 8.19 -2.88
C LYS A 173 -6.66 9.33 -3.17
N GLY A 174 -7.21 9.40 -4.37
CA GLY A 174 -8.18 10.37 -4.87
C GLY A 174 -8.31 10.21 -6.37
N PHE A 175 -9.15 11.03 -7.00
CA PHE A 175 -9.48 10.86 -8.43
C PHE A 175 -9.15 12.09 -9.28
N GLU A 176 -8.27 12.98 -8.77
CA GLU A 176 -7.76 14.15 -9.44
C GLU A 176 -6.24 14.06 -9.62
N GLU A 177 -5.73 14.29 -10.85
CA GLU A 177 -4.29 14.22 -11.15
C GLU A 177 -3.49 15.25 -10.35
N GLU A 178 -4.05 16.47 -10.14
CA GLU A 178 -3.42 17.50 -9.34
C GLU A 178 -3.19 17.05 -7.89
N TYR A 179 -4.17 16.33 -7.31
CA TYR A 179 -4.03 15.78 -5.96
C TYR A 179 -2.91 14.73 -5.91
N TYR A 180 -2.84 13.83 -6.90
CA TYR A 180 -1.74 12.86 -6.99
C TYR A 180 -0.37 13.52 -7.14
N HIS A 181 -0.28 14.62 -7.92
CA HIS A 181 0.98 15.39 -8.03
C HIS A 181 1.42 15.98 -6.69
N LYS A 182 0.49 16.49 -5.86
CA LYS A 182 0.79 16.94 -4.48
C LYS A 182 1.37 15.81 -3.63
N LEU A 183 0.90 14.57 -3.82
CA LEU A 183 1.40 13.39 -3.11
C LEU A 183 2.73 12.85 -3.70
N GLY A 184 3.17 13.35 -4.84
CA GLY A 184 4.37 12.91 -5.54
C GLY A 184 4.15 11.67 -6.44
N GLY A 185 2.91 11.41 -6.85
CA GLY A 185 2.50 10.31 -7.72
C GLY A 185 1.84 10.75 -9.02
N SER A 186 1.18 9.82 -9.70
CA SER A 186 0.34 10.04 -10.88
C SER A 186 -0.88 9.14 -10.81
N LEU A 187 -2.06 9.73 -10.95
CA LEU A 187 -3.33 9.01 -11.00
C LEU A 187 -3.36 8.04 -12.19
N GLN A 188 -2.88 8.48 -13.35
CA GLN A 188 -2.86 7.66 -14.56
C GLN A 188 -2.03 6.38 -14.34
N ALA A 189 -0.85 6.49 -13.71
CA ALA A 189 -0.01 5.33 -13.43
C ALA A 189 -0.70 4.34 -12.47
N VAL A 190 -1.39 4.84 -11.44
CA VAL A 190 -2.14 4.00 -10.49
C VAL A 190 -3.33 3.32 -11.17
N LYS A 191 -4.05 4.02 -12.05
CA LYS A 191 -5.13 3.43 -12.87
C LYS A 191 -4.64 2.26 -13.72
N GLU A 192 -3.54 2.43 -14.42
CA GLU A 192 -2.93 1.36 -15.23
C GLU A 192 -2.52 0.16 -14.37
N PHE A 193 -1.91 0.43 -13.21
CA PHE A 193 -1.54 -0.59 -12.23
C PHE A 193 -2.75 -1.37 -11.74
N ILE A 194 -3.86 -0.69 -11.36
CA ILE A 194 -5.10 -1.32 -10.89
C ILE A 194 -5.68 -2.24 -11.97
N ILE A 195 -5.85 -1.74 -13.20
CA ILE A 195 -6.39 -2.53 -14.32
C ILE A 195 -5.56 -3.79 -14.53
N ARG A 196 -4.23 -3.66 -14.53
CA ARG A 196 -3.34 -4.78 -14.75
C ARG A 196 -3.36 -5.79 -13.60
N ALA A 197 -3.38 -5.33 -12.36
CA ALA A 197 -3.47 -6.19 -11.18
C ALA A 197 -4.79 -6.96 -11.13
N ALA A 198 -5.92 -6.28 -11.34
CA ALA A 198 -7.26 -6.88 -11.31
C ALA A 198 -7.46 -7.98 -12.37
N ALA A 199 -6.75 -7.91 -13.49
CA ALA A 199 -6.77 -8.96 -14.53
C ALA A 199 -6.04 -10.26 -14.09
N LYS A 200 -5.31 -10.27 -12.95
CA LYS A 200 -4.40 -11.37 -12.58
C LYS A 200 -4.58 -11.89 -11.16
N CYS A 201 -5.02 -11.06 -10.21
CA CYS A 201 -5.25 -11.45 -8.82
C CYS A 201 -6.52 -10.78 -8.26
N HIS A 202 -6.93 -11.18 -7.05
CA HIS A 202 -8.00 -10.48 -6.35
C HIS A 202 -7.57 -9.06 -5.98
N VAL A 203 -8.41 -8.07 -6.28
CA VAL A 203 -8.12 -6.65 -5.96
C VAL A 203 -9.29 -6.05 -5.20
N GLU A 204 -8.98 -5.35 -4.12
CA GLU A 204 -9.87 -4.43 -3.43
C GLU A 204 -9.20 -3.05 -3.38
N LEU A 205 -9.97 -1.98 -3.52
CA LEU A 205 -9.46 -0.61 -3.55
C LEU A 205 -9.77 0.11 -2.24
N THR A 206 -8.91 1.05 -1.85
CA THR A 206 -9.13 1.86 -0.66
C THR A 206 -8.94 3.34 -0.96
N THR A 207 -9.97 4.15 -0.65
CA THR A 207 -9.92 5.61 -0.71
C THR A 207 -10.10 6.19 0.68
N LEU A 208 -9.04 6.85 1.18
CA LEU A 208 -9.06 7.61 2.42
C LEU A 208 -9.65 8.99 2.14
N ILE A 209 -10.77 9.33 2.76
CA ILE A 209 -11.43 10.63 2.58
C ILE A 209 -10.74 11.67 3.46
N VAL A 210 -10.03 12.59 2.84
CA VAL A 210 -9.28 13.68 3.49
C VAL A 210 -10.04 14.99 3.32
N PRO A 211 -10.49 15.65 4.41
CA PRO A 211 -11.30 16.85 4.33
C PRO A 211 -10.64 17.99 3.55
N GLY A 212 -11.36 18.51 2.53
CA GLY A 212 -10.90 19.58 1.66
C GLY A 212 -9.92 19.17 0.57
N GLU A 213 -9.65 17.87 0.40
CA GLU A 213 -8.76 17.36 -0.66
C GLU A 213 -9.53 16.49 -1.67
N ASN A 214 -10.12 15.38 -1.24
CA ASN A 214 -10.80 14.40 -2.09
C ASN A 214 -12.19 14.00 -1.55
N ASP A 215 -12.89 14.92 -0.88
CA ASP A 215 -14.14 14.67 -0.16
C ASP A 215 -15.40 15.13 -0.90
N SER A 216 -15.31 15.43 -2.19
CA SER A 216 -16.45 15.88 -3.01
C SER A 216 -17.27 14.71 -3.58
N ASP A 217 -18.60 14.91 -3.70
CA ASP A 217 -19.49 13.95 -4.35
C ASP A 217 -19.14 13.71 -5.82
N SER A 218 -18.66 14.74 -6.53
CA SER A 218 -18.27 14.64 -7.94
C SER A 218 -17.07 13.73 -8.12
N GLU A 219 -16.09 13.83 -7.25
CA GLU A 219 -14.86 13.05 -7.32
C GLU A 219 -15.13 11.57 -7.02
N ILE A 220 -15.85 11.27 -5.91
CA ILE A 220 -16.20 9.88 -5.56
C ILE A 220 -17.12 9.24 -6.62
N ARG A 221 -17.99 10.02 -7.26
CA ARG A 221 -18.79 9.55 -8.39
C ARG A 221 -17.89 9.16 -9.55
N ALA A 222 -16.99 10.05 -9.96
CA ALA A 222 -16.09 9.82 -11.09
C ALA A 222 -15.18 8.61 -10.85
N GLU A 223 -14.69 8.43 -9.62
CA GLU A 223 -13.93 7.27 -9.18
C GLU A 223 -14.73 5.98 -9.30
N ALA A 224 -15.95 5.93 -8.74
CA ALA A 224 -16.80 4.74 -8.75
C ALA A 224 -17.26 4.38 -10.17
N GLU A 225 -17.60 5.37 -11.00
CA GLU A 225 -17.93 5.17 -12.41
C GLU A 225 -16.74 4.60 -13.20
N TRP A 226 -15.53 5.09 -12.94
CA TRP A 226 -14.32 4.59 -13.58
C TRP A 226 -14.04 3.14 -13.15
N ILE A 227 -14.11 2.83 -11.85
CA ILE A 227 -13.92 1.46 -11.33
C ILE A 227 -14.91 0.53 -12.02
N ALA A 228 -16.21 0.88 -12.03
CA ALA A 228 -17.26 0.06 -12.62
C ALA A 228 -17.04 -0.22 -14.11
N ARG A 229 -16.57 0.78 -14.87
CA ARG A 229 -16.40 0.68 -16.32
C ARG A 229 -15.10 -0.01 -16.73
N GLU A 230 -13.96 0.32 -16.08
CA GLU A 230 -12.63 -0.11 -16.54
C GLU A 230 -12.11 -1.34 -15.80
N VAL A 231 -12.56 -1.57 -14.56
CA VAL A 231 -12.09 -2.68 -13.74
C VAL A 231 -13.19 -3.71 -13.48
N GLY A 232 -14.40 -3.24 -13.15
CA GLY A 232 -15.59 -4.06 -12.95
C GLY A 232 -16.41 -3.65 -11.73
N GLN A 233 -17.74 -3.75 -11.82
CA GLN A 233 -18.66 -3.39 -10.74
C GLN A 233 -18.47 -4.23 -9.47
N HIS A 234 -17.95 -5.46 -9.64
CA HIS A 234 -17.69 -6.42 -8.55
C HIS A 234 -16.43 -6.10 -7.72
N ILE A 235 -15.61 -5.11 -8.14
CA ILE A 235 -14.39 -4.72 -7.40
C ILE A 235 -14.80 -3.98 -6.13
N PRO A 236 -14.40 -4.49 -4.94
CA PRO A 236 -14.73 -3.84 -3.68
C PRO A 236 -13.99 -2.52 -3.51
N LEU A 237 -14.72 -1.49 -3.03
CA LEU A 237 -14.17 -0.20 -2.68
C LEU A 237 -14.35 0.07 -1.17
N HIS A 238 -13.26 0.39 -0.49
CA HIS A 238 -13.26 0.79 0.91
C HIS A 238 -13.17 2.32 1.00
N ILE A 239 -14.23 2.97 1.44
CA ILE A 239 -14.26 4.40 1.77
C ILE A 239 -13.90 4.55 3.24
N THR A 240 -12.74 5.12 3.54
CA THR A 240 -12.19 5.13 4.90
C THR A 240 -12.06 6.53 5.46
N ARG A 241 -12.24 6.62 6.79
CA ARG A 241 -12.17 7.87 7.53
C ARG A 241 -10.73 8.30 7.78
N PHE A 242 -10.40 9.57 7.50
CA PHE A 242 -9.14 10.18 7.87
C PHE A 242 -9.14 10.58 9.35
N PHE A 243 -7.97 10.43 9.98
CA PHE A 243 -7.65 10.98 11.30
C PHE A 243 -6.39 11.85 11.21
N PRO A 244 -6.33 12.98 11.97
CA PRO A 244 -5.17 13.86 12.00
C PRO A 244 -3.88 13.11 12.32
N ARG A 245 -2.89 13.22 11.42
CA ARG A 245 -1.57 12.59 11.58
C ARG A 245 -0.51 13.38 10.81
N TYR A 246 0.74 13.18 11.17
CA TYR A 246 1.95 13.69 10.52
C TYR A 246 1.90 15.20 10.29
N HIS A 247 1.81 15.69 9.06
CA HIS A 247 1.74 17.12 8.72
C HIS A 247 0.31 17.68 8.67
N MET A 248 -0.70 16.89 9.00
CA MET A 248 -2.12 17.29 9.03
C MET A 248 -2.73 17.11 10.42
N GLN A 249 -1.95 17.41 11.47
CA GLN A 249 -2.43 17.33 12.86
C GLN A 249 -3.38 18.46 13.24
N ASP A 250 -3.39 19.54 12.50
CA ASP A 250 -4.26 20.71 12.62
C ASP A 250 -5.64 20.51 12.00
N LYS A 251 -5.84 19.45 11.21
CA LYS A 251 -7.11 19.12 10.59
C LYS A 251 -8.03 18.34 11.54
N SER A 252 -9.34 18.48 11.34
CA SER A 252 -10.31 17.59 11.99
C SER A 252 -10.37 16.24 11.29
N ALA A 253 -10.71 15.18 12.02
CA ALA A 253 -11.05 13.90 11.40
C ALA A 253 -12.28 14.08 10.47
N THR A 254 -12.36 13.28 9.40
CA THR A 254 -13.51 13.32 8.48
C THR A 254 -14.80 13.06 9.23
N ASP A 255 -15.83 13.83 8.91
CA ASP A 255 -17.17 13.59 9.46
C ASP A 255 -17.65 12.18 9.08
N VAL A 256 -18.16 11.45 10.08
CA VAL A 256 -18.63 10.07 9.89
C VAL A 256 -19.82 10.02 8.92
N GLN A 257 -20.74 11.00 9.00
CA GLN A 257 -21.89 11.06 8.09
C GLN A 257 -21.46 11.31 6.65
N LEU A 258 -20.41 12.13 6.46
CA LEU A 258 -19.81 12.33 5.13
C LEU A 258 -19.27 11.02 4.56
N VAL A 259 -18.52 10.23 5.35
CA VAL A 259 -17.98 8.95 4.90
C VAL A 259 -19.10 8.00 4.45
N TYR A 260 -20.17 7.86 5.27
CA TYR A 260 -21.32 7.03 4.89
C TYR A 260 -22.07 7.55 3.67
N ARG A 261 -22.20 8.88 3.52
CA ARG A 261 -22.84 9.50 2.36
C ARG A 261 -22.07 9.19 1.07
N LEU A 262 -20.74 9.33 1.10
CA LEU A 262 -19.87 9.04 -0.04
C LEU A 262 -19.84 7.53 -0.36
N ALA A 263 -19.85 6.67 0.65
CA ALA A 263 -19.96 5.23 0.45
C ALA A 263 -21.31 4.84 -0.20
N ASN A 264 -22.42 5.43 0.25
CA ASN A 264 -23.73 5.22 -0.37
C ASN A 264 -23.79 5.76 -1.81
N LEU A 265 -23.05 6.84 -2.12
CA LEU A 265 -22.94 7.36 -3.49
C LEU A 265 -22.18 6.36 -4.39
N ALA A 266 -21.02 5.86 -3.94
CA ALA A 266 -20.24 4.86 -4.66
C ALA A 266 -21.03 3.55 -4.87
N GLY A 267 -21.83 3.14 -3.88
CA GLY A 267 -22.70 1.95 -3.95
C GLY A 267 -23.82 2.02 -5.00
N LYS A 268 -24.00 3.15 -5.69
CA LYS A 268 -24.89 3.23 -6.87
C LYS A 268 -24.24 2.67 -8.14
N TYR A 269 -22.94 2.48 -8.13
CA TYR A 269 -22.12 2.06 -9.26
C TYR A 269 -21.41 0.74 -9.03
N LEU A 270 -21.14 0.39 -7.75
CA LEU A 270 -20.36 -0.78 -7.34
C LEU A 270 -21.18 -1.71 -6.46
N ASP A 271 -20.99 -3.02 -6.64
CA ASP A 271 -21.70 -4.06 -5.88
C ASP A 271 -21.27 -4.12 -4.41
N HIS A 272 -20.01 -3.76 -4.13
CA HIS A 272 -19.40 -3.88 -2.80
C HIS A 272 -18.69 -2.60 -2.40
N VAL A 273 -19.28 -1.86 -1.44
CA VAL A 273 -18.66 -0.68 -0.83
C VAL A 273 -18.64 -0.85 0.67
N PHE A 274 -17.46 -0.75 1.26
CA PHE A 274 -17.22 -0.90 2.69
C PHE A 274 -16.81 0.42 3.32
N VAL A 275 -17.32 0.70 4.52
CA VAL A 275 -16.90 1.85 5.32
C VAL A 275 -15.85 1.39 6.32
N GLY A 276 -14.73 2.14 6.42
CA GLY A 276 -13.64 1.84 7.35
C GLY A 276 -13.32 2.99 8.30
N ASN A 277 -12.77 2.64 9.46
CA ASN A 277 -12.31 3.59 10.48
C ASN A 277 -13.44 4.48 11.06
N CYS A 278 -14.69 4.03 11.06
CA CYS A 278 -15.85 4.70 11.65
C CYS A 278 -16.36 3.99 12.90
#